data_0c8c71aeffd97b53429253f2ffe44b1b
#
_entry.id   0c8c71aeffd97b53429253f2ffe44b1b
#
_cell.length_a   1.000
_cell.length_b   1.000
_cell.length_c   1.000
_cell.angle_alpha   90.00
_cell.angle_beta   90.00
_cell.angle_gamma   90.00
#
_symmetry.space_group_name_H-M   'P 1'
#
loop_
_entity.id
_entity.type
_entity.pdbx_description
1 polymer ?
#
loop_
_entity_poly.entity_id
_entity_poly.type
_entity_poly.pdbx_seq_one_letter_code
_entity_poly.pdbx_strand_id
1 'polypeptide(L)'
;MHLLPVSDAANTQAVNQASPVIHFMPNQDLTFSRGWDFSISNVKHVNNYGYMSDYDYHPAALDDSPLLVIIGDSYVEAAQVENSKSMHGLLASRFDDKGRIYGLGYSGAPLSQYLAFADFARNEFKPDSMAFVIVGNDFDESLLKYKSAPGFHYFATQGDGTTELRLVNYNASNFIRKTAKQSALIRYLILTVGVDLETVSTVFASEAPTGPRHFAANTSGNTDPVRLKDSRAAVDAFFDQLPERSGLSPSKILLIVDGMRPDLYANDGMTIARGSYFDLMRHYFMERATALGYQIIDMQPVFQSHYRQHKQRFEFPTDAHWNELGHKLVADAIEQSATFRNLFSR
;
A
#
# COMPACT_ATOMS: atom_id res chain seq x y z
N MET A 1 -19.82 -1.33 25.76
CA MET A 1 -19.00 -0.10 25.92
C MET A 1 -17.56 -0.53 25.91
N HIS A 2 -16.81 -0.32 24.81
CA HIS A 2 -15.40 -0.62 24.79
C HIS A 2 -14.67 0.51 25.52
N LEU A 3 -14.10 0.20 26.68
CA LEU A 3 -13.34 1.17 27.48
C LEU A 3 -11.99 1.51 26.87
N LEU A 4 -11.49 0.68 25.95
CA LEU A 4 -10.19 0.84 25.27
C LEU A 4 -10.38 0.74 23.76
N PRO A 5 -9.67 1.55 22.95
CA PRO A 5 -9.77 1.58 21.48
C PRO A 5 -9.00 0.41 20.84
N VAL A 6 -9.39 -0.82 21.16
CA VAL A 6 -8.75 -2.02 20.57
C VAL A 6 -9.12 -2.12 19.09
N SER A 7 -8.14 -2.40 18.24
CA SER A 7 -8.35 -2.60 16.79
C SER A 7 -9.47 -3.58 16.51
N ASP A 8 -10.35 -3.22 15.57
CA ASP A 8 -11.37 -4.11 15.07
C ASP A 8 -10.76 -5.15 14.12
N ALA A 9 -11.29 -6.37 14.18
CA ALA A 9 -10.97 -7.38 13.19
C ALA A 9 -11.83 -7.13 11.95
N ALA A 10 -11.34 -6.30 11.05
CA ALA A 10 -12.05 -5.94 9.83
C ALA A 10 -12.53 -7.17 9.05
N ASN A 11 -13.76 -7.14 8.59
CA ASN A 11 -14.28 -8.15 7.70
C ASN A 11 -14.01 -7.74 6.25
N THR A 12 -13.43 -8.68 5.51
CA THR A 12 -13.16 -8.53 4.07
C THR A 12 -14.35 -9.06 3.28
N GLN A 13 -14.73 -8.36 2.24
CA GLN A 13 -15.71 -8.84 1.27
C GLN A 13 -15.14 -10.05 0.51
N ALA A 14 -15.99 -11.06 0.29
CA ALA A 14 -15.54 -12.24 -0.48
C ALA A 14 -15.24 -11.85 -1.93
N VAL A 15 -14.05 -12.21 -2.41
CA VAL A 15 -13.65 -11.95 -3.79
C VAL A 15 -14.33 -12.95 -4.72
N ASN A 16 -15.06 -12.44 -5.71
CA ASN A 16 -15.81 -13.21 -6.70
C ASN A 16 -16.06 -12.36 -7.96
N GLN A 17 -16.84 -12.87 -8.91
CA GLN A 17 -17.10 -12.13 -10.16
C GLN A 17 -17.78 -10.77 -9.95
N ALA A 18 -18.66 -10.63 -8.95
CA ALA A 18 -19.33 -9.36 -8.65
C ALA A 18 -18.47 -8.41 -7.81
N SER A 19 -17.47 -8.95 -7.09
CA SER A 19 -16.49 -8.22 -6.31
C SER A 19 -15.09 -8.76 -6.65
N PRO A 20 -14.50 -8.34 -7.77
CA PRO A 20 -13.33 -9.01 -8.36
C PRO A 20 -12.03 -8.71 -7.65
N VAL A 21 -12.02 -7.75 -6.73
CA VAL A 21 -10.84 -7.34 -5.95
C VAL A 21 -11.13 -7.34 -4.46
N ILE A 22 -10.07 -7.48 -3.67
CA ILE A 22 -10.16 -7.46 -2.21
C ILE A 22 -10.49 -6.04 -1.71
N HIS A 23 -11.46 -5.93 -0.81
CA HIS A 23 -11.82 -4.72 -0.08
C HIS A 23 -12.52 -5.06 1.24
N PHE A 24 -12.69 -4.12 2.13
CA PHE A 24 -13.47 -4.29 3.36
C PHE A 24 -14.96 -4.40 3.07
N MET A 25 -15.74 -4.89 4.04
CA MET A 25 -17.20 -4.76 3.99
C MET A 25 -17.57 -3.28 3.93
N PRO A 26 -18.39 -2.84 2.96
CA PRO A 26 -18.72 -1.42 2.79
C PRO A 26 -19.56 -0.85 3.94
N ASN A 27 -19.59 0.49 4.04
CA ASN A 27 -20.45 1.28 4.91
C ASN A 27 -20.34 0.91 6.40
N GLN A 28 -19.11 0.89 6.92
CA GLN A 28 -18.87 0.63 8.34
C GLN A 28 -17.74 1.51 8.86
N ASP A 29 -17.71 1.69 10.17
CA ASP A 29 -16.57 2.29 10.85
C ASP A 29 -15.74 1.20 11.50
N LEU A 30 -14.41 1.35 11.43
CA LEU A 30 -13.44 0.44 12.00
C LEU A 30 -12.48 1.19 12.92
N THR A 31 -12.28 0.68 14.13
CA THR A 31 -11.22 1.16 15.00
C THR A 31 -9.89 0.54 14.56
N PHE A 32 -8.90 1.36 14.28
CA PHE A 32 -7.50 0.95 14.15
C PHE A 32 -6.71 1.49 15.33
N SER A 33 -5.90 0.65 15.96
CA SER A 33 -4.97 1.08 17.01
C SER A 33 -3.67 0.29 16.97
N ARG A 34 -2.58 0.92 17.37
CA ARG A 34 -1.24 0.35 17.40
C ARG A 34 -0.49 0.82 18.63
N GLY A 35 0.39 -0.05 19.15
CA GLY A 35 1.14 0.19 20.36
C GLY A 35 0.40 -0.31 21.62
N TRP A 36 1.17 -0.81 22.60
CA TRP A 36 0.62 -1.31 23.87
C TRP A 36 -0.16 -0.23 24.65
N ASP A 37 0.15 1.03 24.42
CA ASP A 37 -0.41 2.23 25.02
C ASP A 37 -1.43 2.94 24.11
N PHE A 38 -1.80 2.32 22.97
CA PHE A 38 -2.66 2.91 21.95
C PHE A 38 -2.14 4.25 21.39
N SER A 39 -0.81 4.40 21.27
CA SER A 39 -0.16 5.61 20.76
C SER A 39 -0.62 6.00 19.34
N ILE A 40 -1.15 5.04 18.59
CA ILE A 40 -1.92 5.29 17.36
C ILE A 40 -3.33 4.77 17.60
N SER A 41 -4.35 5.61 17.40
CA SER A 41 -5.76 5.20 17.51
C SER A 41 -6.62 6.09 16.63
N ASN A 42 -7.27 5.49 15.64
CA ASN A 42 -8.17 6.16 14.70
C ASN A 42 -9.47 5.37 14.52
N VAL A 43 -10.56 6.08 14.29
CA VAL A 43 -11.77 5.51 13.73
C VAL A 43 -11.76 5.79 12.24
N LYS A 44 -11.82 4.72 11.44
CA LYS A 44 -11.74 4.77 9.98
C LYS A 44 -13.12 4.52 9.41
N HIS A 45 -13.65 5.47 8.67
CA HIS A 45 -14.83 5.23 7.83
C HIS A 45 -14.43 4.41 6.60
N VAL A 46 -15.18 3.33 6.35
CA VAL A 46 -15.09 2.50 5.15
C VAL A 46 -16.29 2.82 4.27
N ASN A 47 -16.05 3.38 3.11
CA ASN A 47 -17.08 3.91 2.23
C ASN A 47 -17.93 2.83 1.53
N ASN A 48 -18.80 3.25 0.64
CA ASN A 48 -19.73 2.39 -0.13
C ASN A 48 -19.05 1.35 -1.05
N TYR A 49 -17.74 1.49 -1.35
CA TYR A 49 -16.94 0.52 -2.12
C TYR A 49 -15.97 -0.29 -1.26
N GLY A 50 -15.98 -0.11 0.07
CA GLY A 50 -15.14 -0.90 0.98
C GLY A 50 -13.70 -0.39 1.10
N TYR A 51 -13.44 0.87 0.81
CA TYR A 51 -12.14 1.52 1.01
C TYR A 51 -12.18 2.57 2.12
N MET A 52 -11.06 2.80 2.80
CA MET A 52 -10.95 3.79 3.87
C MET A 52 -10.98 5.21 3.30
N SER A 53 -12.16 5.81 3.30
CA SER A 53 -12.42 7.15 2.74
C SER A 53 -13.62 7.78 3.41
N ASP A 54 -13.58 9.09 3.64
CA ASP A 54 -14.74 9.88 4.11
C ASP A 54 -15.69 10.22 2.96
N TYR A 55 -15.31 9.94 1.73
CA TYR A 55 -16.09 10.18 0.52
C TYR A 55 -16.60 8.86 -0.06
N ASP A 56 -17.86 8.86 -0.47
CA ASP A 56 -18.40 7.79 -1.29
C ASP A 56 -17.85 7.84 -2.71
N TYR A 57 -17.68 6.67 -3.32
CA TYR A 57 -17.24 6.55 -4.70
C TYR A 57 -18.43 6.33 -5.62
N HIS A 58 -18.36 6.89 -6.81
CA HIS A 58 -19.43 6.80 -7.82
C HIS A 58 -18.88 6.16 -9.09
N PRO A 59 -19.60 5.19 -9.68
CA PRO A 59 -19.23 4.64 -10.97
C PRO A 59 -19.29 5.71 -12.06
N ALA A 60 -18.55 5.53 -13.15
CA ALA A 60 -18.46 6.48 -14.25
C ALA A 60 -19.81 6.84 -14.89
N ALA A 61 -20.81 5.98 -14.75
CA ALA A 61 -22.17 6.23 -15.25
C ALA A 61 -22.94 7.32 -14.47
N LEU A 62 -22.52 7.58 -13.22
CA LEU A 62 -23.18 8.56 -12.33
C LEU A 62 -22.45 9.87 -12.20
N ASP A 63 -21.14 9.87 -12.48
CA ASP A 63 -20.30 11.06 -12.38
C ASP A 63 -19.14 10.94 -13.37
N ASP A 64 -19.04 11.88 -14.30
CA ASP A 64 -18.03 11.97 -15.36
C ASP A 64 -16.99 13.08 -15.12
N SER A 65 -17.00 13.70 -13.93
CA SER A 65 -15.99 14.68 -13.56
C SER A 65 -14.58 14.06 -13.55
N PRO A 66 -13.51 14.86 -13.77
CA PRO A 66 -12.14 14.34 -13.80
C PRO A 66 -11.82 13.47 -12.58
N LEU A 67 -11.24 12.29 -12.79
CA LEU A 67 -10.97 11.32 -11.75
C LEU A 67 -9.50 10.86 -11.74
N LEU A 68 -8.86 11.00 -10.58
CA LEU A 68 -7.62 10.34 -10.23
C LEU A 68 -7.88 9.16 -9.29
N VAL A 69 -7.43 7.97 -9.66
CA VAL A 69 -7.43 6.81 -8.74
C VAL A 69 -6.01 6.56 -8.23
N ILE A 70 -5.82 6.53 -6.91
CA ILE A 70 -4.56 6.23 -6.24
C ILE A 70 -4.62 4.78 -5.74
N ILE A 71 -3.68 3.96 -6.21
CA ILE A 71 -3.62 2.52 -5.96
C ILE A 71 -2.38 2.20 -5.13
N GLY A 72 -2.52 1.32 -4.13
CA GLY A 72 -1.41 0.85 -3.33
C GLY A 72 -1.81 -0.16 -2.26
N ASP A 73 -0.92 -0.36 -1.31
CA ASP A 73 -1.08 -1.25 -0.18
C ASP A 73 -1.58 -0.53 1.09
N SER A 74 -1.00 -0.87 2.24
CA SER A 74 -1.27 -0.24 3.53
C SER A 74 -0.92 1.26 3.58
N TYR A 75 -0.06 1.75 2.70
CA TYR A 75 0.26 3.17 2.59
C TYR A 75 -0.86 3.98 1.91
N VAL A 76 -1.67 3.36 1.07
CA VAL A 76 -2.89 3.96 0.50
C VAL A 76 -4.10 3.69 1.38
N GLU A 77 -4.22 2.50 2.00
CA GLU A 77 -5.23 2.21 3.02
C GLU A 77 -5.14 3.22 4.18
N ALA A 78 -3.92 3.56 4.60
CA ALA A 78 -3.60 4.61 5.56
C ALA A 78 -4.35 4.49 6.91
N ALA A 79 -4.42 3.26 7.46
CA ALA A 79 -5.12 2.99 8.71
C ALA A 79 -4.56 3.77 9.92
N GLN A 80 -3.27 4.15 9.86
CA GLN A 80 -2.53 4.82 10.93
C GLN A 80 -2.89 6.30 11.11
N VAL A 81 -3.56 6.92 10.14
CA VAL A 81 -4.00 8.32 10.18
C VAL A 81 -5.50 8.43 9.96
N GLU A 82 -6.12 9.54 10.33
CA GLU A 82 -7.51 9.83 9.96
C GLU A 82 -7.68 9.83 8.43
N ASN A 83 -8.86 9.50 7.90
CA ASN A 83 -9.08 9.51 6.45
C ASN A 83 -8.78 10.86 5.82
N SER A 84 -9.21 11.94 6.45
CA SER A 84 -8.94 13.33 6.04
C SER A 84 -7.45 13.73 6.03
N LYS A 85 -6.59 12.96 6.72
CA LYS A 85 -5.13 13.18 6.79
C LYS A 85 -4.34 12.23 5.88
N SER A 86 -4.98 11.25 5.27
CA SER A 86 -4.36 10.42 4.24
C SER A 86 -4.07 11.24 2.98
N MET A 87 -3.12 10.82 2.14
CA MET A 87 -2.78 11.57 0.92
C MET A 87 -3.99 11.74 -0.02
N HIS A 88 -4.79 10.68 -0.21
CA HIS A 88 -5.97 10.76 -1.06
C HIS A 88 -7.09 11.59 -0.41
N GLY A 89 -7.27 11.53 0.91
CA GLY A 89 -8.23 12.37 1.63
C GLY A 89 -7.85 13.86 1.58
N LEU A 90 -6.56 14.18 1.76
CA LEU A 90 -6.06 15.56 1.60
C LEU A 90 -6.29 16.10 0.20
N LEU A 91 -5.99 15.31 -0.83
CA LEU A 91 -6.20 15.71 -2.22
C LEU A 91 -7.69 15.82 -2.55
N ALA A 92 -8.53 14.86 -2.10
CA ALA A 92 -9.98 14.92 -2.29
C ALA A 92 -10.57 16.20 -1.69
N SER A 93 -10.18 16.54 -0.45
CA SER A 93 -10.64 17.77 0.20
C SER A 93 -10.17 19.05 -0.50
N ARG A 94 -8.96 19.08 -1.07
CA ARG A 94 -8.42 20.25 -1.77
C ARG A 94 -9.02 20.50 -3.16
N PHE A 95 -9.53 19.44 -3.79
CA PHE A 95 -9.99 19.45 -5.19
C PHE A 95 -11.47 19.01 -5.33
N ASP A 96 -12.25 19.10 -4.27
CA ASP A 96 -13.66 18.69 -4.22
C ASP A 96 -14.52 19.39 -5.27
N ASP A 97 -14.20 20.66 -5.59
CA ASP A 97 -14.89 21.47 -6.61
C ASP A 97 -14.38 21.22 -8.06
N LYS A 98 -13.32 20.42 -8.26
CA LYS A 98 -12.64 20.24 -9.55
C LYS A 98 -12.69 18.84 -10.09
N GLY A 99 -13.01 17.86 -9.26
CA GLY A 99 -13.06 16.47 -9.66
C GLY A 99 -12.94 15.50 -8.48
N ARG A 100 -12.70 14.24 -8.80
CA ARG A 100 -12.74 13.14 -7.84
C ARG A 100 -11.35 12.55 -7.61
N ILE A 101 -11.08 12.15 -6.37
CA ILE A 101 -9.85 11.44 -6.01
C ILE A 101 -10.23 10.22 -5.17
N TYR A 102 -9.95 9.01 -5.68
CA TYR A 102 -10.26 7.76 -5.02
C TYR A 102 -8.99 7.04 -4.59
N GLY A 103 -8.98 6.46 -3.39
CA GLY A 103 -7.91 5.61 -2.87
C GLY A 103 -8.33 4.14 -2.88
N LEU A 104 -7.67 3.30 -3.67
CA LEU A 104 -7.84 1.85 -3.66
C LEU A 104 -6.62 1.23 -2.98
N GLY A 105 -6.64 1.18 -1.65
CA GLY A 105 -5.59 0.62 -0.82
C GLY A 105 -6.07 -0.56 0.00
N TYR A 106 -5.22 -1.59 0.11
CA TYR A 106 -5.48 -2.72 0.99
C TYR A 106 -4.17 -3.29 1.52
N SER A 107 -4.05 -3.39 2.85
CA SER A 107 -2.82 -3.82 3.52
C SER A 107 -2.27 -5.13 2.96
N GLY A 108 -0.99 -5.09 2.58
CA GLY A 108 -0.28 -6.23 2.01
C GLY A 108 -0.57 -6.50 0.53
N ALA A 109 -1.21 -5.59 -0.18
CA ALA A 109 -1.37 -5.67 -1.64
C ALA A 109 -0.02 -5.44 -2.33
N PRO A 110 0.48 -6.35 -3.20
CA PRO A 110 1.71 -6.17 -3.97
C PRO A 110 1.43 -5.61 -5.36
N LEU A 111 2.47 -5.38 -6.20
CA LEU A 111 2.34 -4.88 -7.58
C LEU A 111 1.34 -5.69 -8.42
N SER A 112 1.32 -7.00 -8.24
CA SER A 112 0.36 -7.88 -8.94
C SER A 112 -1.09 -7.56 -8.58
N GLN A 113 -1.37 -7.24 -7.31
CA GLN A 113 -2.71 -6.81 -6.88
C GLN A 113 -3.05 -5.41 -7.40
N TYR A 114 -2.04 -4.53 -7.57
CA TYR A 114 -2.26 -3.20 -8.15
C TYR A 114 -2.79 -3.27 -9.58
N LEU A 115 -2.37 -4.27 -10.37
CA LEU A 115 -2.94 -4.52 -11.70
C LEU A 115 -4.42 -4.92 -11.63
N ALA A 116 -4.81 -5.73 -10.65
CA ALA A 116 -6.21 -6.08 -10.44
C ALA A 116 -7.05 -4.86 -10.00
N PHE A 117 -6.51 -4.01 -9.12
CA PHE A 117 -7.15 -2.75 -8.76
C PHE A 117 -7.26 -1.78 -9.96
N ALA A 118 -6.23 -1.72 -10.82
CA ALA A 118 -6.26 -0.90 -12.03
C ALA A 118 -7.34 -1.37 -13.02
N ASP A 119 -7.45 -2.68 -13.24
CA ASP A 119 -8.49 -3.27 -14.09
C ASP A 119 -9.90 -3.02 -13.52
N PHE A 120 -10.08 -3.20 -12.22
CA PHE A 120 -11.32 -2.86 -11.52
C PHE A 120 -11.67 -1.38 -11.66
N ALA A 121 -10.73 -0.48 -11.39
CA ALA A 121 -10.92 0.96 -11.50
C ALA A 121 -11.27 1.38 -12.94
N ARG A 122 -10.59 0.81 -13.94
CA ARG A 122 -10.87 1.03 -15.37
C ARG A 122 -12.31 0.66 -15.72
N ASN A 123 -12.76 -0.48 -15.25
CA ASN A 123 -14.09 -1.00 -15.62
C ASN A 123 -15.22 -0.26 -14.88
N GLU A 124 -15.03 0.05 -13.61
CA GLU A 124 -16.06 0.63 -12.73
C GLU A 124 -16.09 2.16 -12.78
N PHE A 125 -14.92 2.79 -12.66
CA PHE A 125 -14.82 4.25 -12.49
C PHE A 125 -14.34 4.99 -13.73
N LYS A 126 -13.65 4.32 -14.67
CA LYS A 126 -13.05 4.91 -15.88
C LYS A 126 -12.21 6.15 -15.58
N PRO A 127 -11.17 6.05 -14.76
CA PRO A 127 -10.37 7.20 -14.36
C PRO A 127 -9.63 7.83 -15.54
N ASP A 128 -9.44 9.14 -15.48
CA ASP A 128 -8.62 9.87 -16.45
C ASP A 128 -7.14 9.69 -16.19
N SER A 129 -6.76 9.45 -14.93
CA SER A 129 -5.38 9.19 -14.51
C SER A 129 -5.34 8.20 -13.34
N MET A 130 -4.24 7.47 -13.23
CA MET A 130 -3.96 6.59 -12.09
C MET A 130 -2.62 6.94 -11.47
N ALA A 131 -2.52 6.82 -10.15
CA ALA A 131 -1.27 6.90 -9.41
C ALA A 131 -1.03 5.60 -8.63
N PHE A 132 0.22 5.12 -8.60
CA PHE A 132 0.59 3.90 -7.89
C PHE A 132 1.64 4.22 -6.84
N VAL A 133 1.40 3.82 -5.60
CA VAL A 133 2.35 3.98 -4.49
C VAL A 133 3.15 2.71 -4.34
N ILE A 134 4.47 2.80 -4.50
CA ILE A 134 5.40 1.68 -4.55
C ILE A 134 6.26 1.68 -3.30
N VAL A 135 6.23 0.58 -2.57
CA VAL A 135 6.98 0.40 -1.31
C VAL A 135 7.83 -0.88 -1.34
N GLY A 136 8.59 -1.12 -0.28
CA GLY A 136 9.66 -2.12 -0.30
C GLY A 136 9.23 -3.57 -0.45
N ASN A 137 8.04 -3.94 0.01
CA ASN A 137 7.51 -5.30 -0.05
C ASN A 137 6.68 -5.60 -1.31
N ASP A 138 6.53 -4.65 -2.22
CA ASP A 138 5.68 -4.82 -3.41
C ASP A 138 6.24 -5.80 -4.43
N PHE A 139 7.56 -5.98 -4.48
CA PHE A 139 8.25 -6.65 -5.56
C PHE A 139 8.17 -8.18 -5.48
N ASP A 140 8.85 -8.80 -4.52
CA ASP A 140 8.87 -10.25 -4.35
C ASP A 140 7.51 -10.80 -3.88
N GLU A 141 6.79 -10.06 -3.03
CA GLU A 141 5.45 -10.43 -2.60
C GLU A 141 4.43 -10.46 -3.75
N SER A 142 4.76 -9.90 -4.92
CA SER A 142 3.94 -10.03 -6.13
C SER A 142 3.91 -11.43 -6.73
N LEU A 143 4.84 -12.30 -6.34
CA LEU A 143 4.98 -13.64 -6.89
C LEU A 143 4.33 -14.68 -5.96
N LEU A 144 3.51 -15.55 -6.54
CA LEU A 144 2.84 -16.65 -5.83
C LEU A 144 3.83 -17.56 -5.05
N LYS A 145 5.08 -17.59 -5.49
CA LYS A 145 6.18 -18.31 -4.84
C LYS A 145 6.53 -17.76 -3.46
N TYR A 146 6.40 -16.44 -3.25
CA TYR A 146 6.79 -15.78 -2.01
C TYR A 146 5.60 -15.44 -1.11
N LYS A 147 4.41 -15.25 -1.71
CA LYS A 147 3.18 -14.92 -0.97
C LYS A 147 1.96 -15.50 -1.67
N SER A 148 1.01 -15.99 -0.87
CA SER A 148 -0.22 -16.62 -1.37
C SER A 148 -1.42 -16.36 -0.46
N ALA A 149 -1.57 -15.11 0.01
CA ALA A 149 -2.68 -14.72 0.88
C ALA A 149 -4.03 -14.81 0.12
N PRO A 150 -5.09 -15.38 0.74
CA PRO A 150 -6.39 -15.52 0.10
C PRO A 150 -7.02 -14.17 -0.26
N GLY A 151 -7.60 -14.07 -1.44
CA GLY A 151 -8.27 -12.88 -1.94
C GLY A 151 -7.40 -11.94 -2.76
N PHE A 152 -6.08 -12.20 -2.81
CA PHE A 152 -5.16 -11.41 -3.60
C PHE A 152 -4.80 -12.06 -4.93
N HIS A 153 -4.37 -11.23 -5.87
CA HIS A 153 -3.81 -11.65 -7.14
C HIS A 153 -2.29 -11.67 -7.07
N TYR A 154 -1.68 -12.70 -7.60
CA TYR A 154 -0.23 -12.89 -7.66
C TYR A 154 0.22 -13.28 -9.05
N PHE A 155 1.44 -12.93 -9.42
CA PHE A 155 2.07 -13.46 -10.61
C PHE A 155 2.42 -14.94 -10.43
N ALA A 156 1.92 -15.76 -11.34
CA ALA A 156 2.27 -17.19 -11.44
C ALA A 156 2.99 -17.44 -12.77
N THR A 157 4.18 -18.00 -12.71
CA THR A 157 4.94 -18.39 -13.90
C THR A 157 4.44 -19.73 -14.41
N GLN A 158 4.04 -19.80 -15.66
CA GLN A 158 3.64 -21.02 -16.36
C GLN A 158 4.87 -21.83 -16.81
N GLY A 159 4.66 -23.08 -17.20
CA GLY A 159 5.73 -23.96 -17.66
C GLY A 159 6.43 -23.51 -18.94
N ASP A 160 5.81 -22.64 -19.73
CA ASP A 160 6.37 -22.00 -20.93
C ASP A 160 7.12 -20.69 -20.64
N GLY A 161 7.21 -20.28 -19.38
CA GLY A 161 7.88 -19.04 -18.92
C GLY A 161 7.00 -17.80 -18.95
N THR A 162 5.74 -17.90 -19.40
CA THR A 162 4.80 -16.76 -19.34
C THR A 162 4.36 -16.48 -17.91
N THR A 163 4.06 -15.22 -17.62
CA THR A 163 3.61 -14.76 -16.31
C THR A 163 2.16 -14.31 -16.39
N GLU A 164 1.29 -15.00 -15.69
CA GLU A 164 -0.13 -14.66 -15.59
C GLU A 164 -0.49 -14.08 -14.22
N LEU A 165 -1.53 -13.25 -14.18
CA LEU A 165 -2.12 -12.75 -12.95
C LEU A 165 -3.17 -13.75 -12.43
N ARG A 166 -2.91 -14.34 -11.25
CA ARG A 166 -3.71 -15.42 -10.68
C ARG A 166 -4.30 -15.03 -9.33
N LEU A 167 -5.62 -15.14 -9.19
CA LEU A 167 -6.32 -14.98 -7.93
C LEU A 167 -6.10 -16.20 -7.03
N VAL A 168 -5.69 -15.96 -5.78
CA VAL A 168 -5.77 -16.96 -4.72
C VAL A 168 -7.16 -16.88 -4.09
N ASN A 169 -7.94 -17.95 -4.22
CA ASN A 169 -9.32 -17.99 -3.79
C ASN A 169 -9.50 -17.57 -2.32
N TYR A 170 -10.45 -16.70 -2.09
CA TYR A 170 -10.83 -16.28 -0.74
C TYR A 170 -11.67 -17.37 -0.09
N ASN A 171 -11.09 -18.02 0.92
CA ASN A 171 -11.83 -18.96 1.76
C ASN A 171 -12.25 -18.27 3.03
N ALA A 172 -13.55 -18.25 3.31
CA ALA A 172 -14.07 -17.71 4.55
C ALA A 172 -13.36 -18.33 5.77
N SER A 173 -13.00 -17.48 6.74
CA SER A 173 -12.25 -17.92 7.93
C SER A 173 -12.99 -19.03 8.70
N ASN A 174 -12.24 -20.04 9.18
CA ASN A 174 -12.76 -21.11 10.03
C ASN A 174 -13.44 -20.55 11.28
N PHE A 175 -14.40 -21.29 11.84
CA PHE A 175 -15.14 -20.93 13.06
C PHE A 175 -14.23 -20.48 14.22
N ILE A 176 -13.11 -21.16 14.42
CA ILE A 176 -12.14 -20.81 15.48
C ILE A 176 -11.56 -19.40 15.26
N ARG A 177 -11.19 -19.05 14.02
CA ARG A 177 -10.68 -17.70 13.69
C ARG A 177 -11.78 -16.64 13.84
N LYS A 178 -13.04 -16.95 13.52
CA LYS A 178 -14.18 -16.05 13.74
C LYS A 178 -14.37 -15.78 15.23
N THR A 179 -14.31 -16.80 16.07
CA THR A 179 -14.47 -16.67 17.53
C THR A 179 -13.31 -15.91 18.17
N ALA A 180 -12.06 -16.17 17.73
CA ALA A 180 -10.89 -15.43 18.18
C ALA A 180 -10.98 -13.92 17.84
N LYS A 181 -11.48 -13.59 16.66
CA LYS A 181 -11.74 -12.18 16.25
C LYS A 181 -12.76 -11.45 17.14
N GLN A 182 -13.62 -12.15 17.84
CA GLN A 182 -14.60 -11.55 18.76
C GLN A 182 -14.02 -11.19 20.14
N SER A 183 -12.91 -11.80 20.54
CA SER A 183 -12.25 -11.50 21.82
C SER A 183 -11.45 -10.21 21.73
N ALA A 184 -11.83 -9.19 22.51
CA ALA A 184 -11.10 -7.92 22.60
C ALA A 184 -9.65 -8.12 23.08
N LEU A 185 -9.40 -9.06 23.99
CA LEU A 185 -8.05 -9.37 24.46
C LEU A 185 -7.18 -9.96 23.35
N ILE A 186 -7.70 -10.89 22.56
CA ILE A 186 -6.98 -11.50 21.43
C ILE A 186 -6.68 -10.43 20.39
N ARG A 187 -7.65 -9.59 20.04
CA ARG A 187 -7.45 -8.48 19.11
C ARG A 187 -6.41 -7.49 19.63
N TYR A 188 -6.46 -7.14 20.91
CA TYR A 188 -5.47 -6.29 21.53
C TYR A 188 -4.05 -6.85 21.39
N LEU A 189 -3.84 -8.11 21.76
CA LEU A 189 -2.52 -8.73 21.67
C LEU A 189 -2.01 -8.83 20.23
N ILE A 190 -2.85 -9.30 19.30
CA ILE A 190 -2.43 -9.56 17.91
C ILE A 190 -2.43 -8.29 17.06
N LEU A 191 -3.51 -7.50 17.08
CA LEU A 191 -3.70 -6.38 16.15
C LEU A 191 -3.13 -5.08 16.69
N THR A 192 -3.29 -4.81 17.99
CA THR A 192 -2.85 -3.55 18.60
C THR A 192 -1.39 -3.61 19.07
N VAL A 193 -1.02 -4.65 19.83
CA VAL A 193 0.36 -4.82 20.31
C VAL A 193 1.27 -5.43 19.24
N GLY A 194 0.71 -6.23 18.34
CA GLY A 194 1.47 -6.90 17.28
C GLY A 194 2.21 -8.13 17.75
N VAL A 195 1.66 -8.85 18.74
CA VAL A 195 2.22 -10.12 19.19
C VAL A 195 2.02 -11.16 18.10
N ASP A 196 3.12 -11.64 17.55
CA ASP A 196 3.10 -12.76 16.62
C ASP A 196 2.97 -14.09 17.40
N LEU A 197 1.92 -14.85 17.14
CA LEU A 197 1.68 -16.13 17.79
C LEU A 197 2.78 -17.18 17.48
N GLU A 198 3.47 -17.07 16.35
CA GLU A 198 4.64 -17.89 16.07
C GLU A 198 5.81 -17.48 16.96
N THR A 199 6.01 -16.19 17.22
CA THR A 199 7.02 -15.68 18.14
C THR A 199 6.72 -16.11 19.58
N VAL A 200 5.45 -16.16 19.99
CA VAL A 200 5.07 -16.66 21.34
C VAL A 200 5.44 -18.13 21.49
N SER A 201 5.25 -18.95 20.46
CA SER A 201 5.65 -20.36 20.50
C SER A 201 7.18 -20.55 20.54
N THR A 202 7.95 -19.62 19.97
CA THR A 202 9.43 -19.64 19.95
C THR A 202 10.06 -19.04 21.21
N VAL A 203 9.37 -18.14 21.94
CA VAL A 203 9.82 -17.65 23.25
C VAL A 203 9.81 -18.76 24.30
N PHE A 204 8.96 -19.79 24.12
CA PHE A 204 8.99 -21.00 24.94
C PHE A 204 9.91 -22.12 24.37
N ALA A 205 10.39 -21.98 23.14
CA ALA A 205 11.42 -22.82 22.54
C ALA A 205 12.70 -21.98 22.45
N SER A 206 13.62 -22.23 23.39
CA SER A 206 14.84 -21.45 23.55
C SER A 206 15.74 -21.51 22.32
N GLU A 207 15.60 -20.54 21.43
CA GLU A 207 16.65 -20.00 20.55
C GLU A 207 16.09 -18.77 19.81
N ALA A 208 16.39 -17.58 20.37
CA ALA A 208 16.12 -16.33 19.67
C ALA A 208 17.03 -16.25 18.42
N PRO A 209 16.52 -15.86 17.25
CA PRO A 209 17.36 -15.62 16.09
C PRO A 209 18.32 -14.49 16.40
N THR A 210 19.60 -14.78 16.52
CA THR A 210 20.67 -13.84 16.78
C THR A 210 21.04 -13.11 15.48
N GLY A 211 20.60 -11.86 15.34
CA GLY A 211 21.08 -10.93 14.34
C GLY A 211 20.15 -9.72 14.20
N PRO A 212 20.68 -8.50 14.01
CA PRO A 212 19.83 -7.34 13.75
C PRO A 212 19.13 -7.55 12.41
N ARG A 213 17.79 -7.66 12.42
CA ARG A 213 16.99 -7.60 11.21
C ARG A 213 17.02 -6.16 10.72
N HIS A 214 17.83 -5.88 9.70
CA HIS A 214 17.80 -4.61 9.02
C HIS A 214 16.55 -4.59 8.13
N PHE A 215 15.51 -3.90 8.58
CA PHE A 215 14.35 -3.59 7.75
C PHE A 215 14.58 -2.24 7.08
N ALA A 216 14.41 -2.19 5.77
CA ALA A 216 14.31 -0.95 5.00
C ALA A 216 12.93 -0.94 4.33
N ALA A 217 12.10 0.04 4.70
CA ALA A 217 10.78 0.26 4.08
C ALA A 217 9.90 -1.01 3.99
N ASN A 218 9.54 -1.61 5.10
CA ASN A 218 8.67 -2.78 5.24
C ASN A 218 9.20 -4.09 4.63
N THR A 219 10.45 -4.17 4.19
CA THR A 219 11.02 -5.40 3.66
C THR A 219 12.37 -5.72 4.29
N SER A 220 12.74 -7.02 4.26
CA SER A 220 14.08 -7.47 4.66
C SER A 220 15.15 -6.85 3.77
N GLY A 221 16.19 -6.28 4.36
CA GLY A 221 17.33 -5.71 3.63
C GLY A 221 18.22 -6.74 2.93
N ASN A 222 18.02 -8.04 3.16
CA ASN A 222 18.85 -9.10 2.61
C ASN A 222 18.72 -9.21 1.10
N THR A 223 19.86 -9.21 0.41
CA THR A 223 19.95 -9.42 -1.02
C THR A 223 20.27 -10.89 -1.32
N ASP A 224 19.28 -11.62 -1.77
CA ASP A 224 19.43 -12.95 -2.35
C ASP A 224 19.38 -12.82 -3.88
N PRO A 225 20.34 -13.38 -4.64
CA PRO A 225 20.35 -13.27 -6.10
C PRO A 225 19.13 -13.84 -6.78
N VAL A 226 18.54 -14.92 -6.25
CA VAL A 226 17.32 -15.53 -6.78
C VAL A 226 16.14 -14.61 -6.51
N ARG A 227 15.99 -14.11 -5.28
CA ARG A 227 14.97 -13.13 -4.90
C ARG A 227 15.02 -11.87 -5.76
N LEU A 228 16.22 -11.31 -6.00
CA LEU A 228 16.41 -10.13 -6.86
C LEU A 228 16.01 -10.41 -8.31
N LYS A 229 16.41 -11.57 -8.86
CA LYS A 229 16.02 -11.97 -10.22
C LYS A 229 14.52 -12.11 -10.36
N ASP A 230 13.89 -12.81 -9.43
CA ASP A 230 12.44 -13.03 -9.41
C ASP A 230 11.68 -11.70 -9.27
N SER A 231 12.15 -10.82 -8.38
CA SER A 231 11.56 -9.51 -8.18
C SER A 231 11.65 -8.59 -9.41
N ARG A 232 12.77 -8.64 -10.14
CA ARG A 232 12.90 -7.94 -11.42
C ARG A 232 11.92 -8.46 -12.46
N ALA A 233 11.75 -9.78 -12.53
CA ALA A 233 10.73 -10.39 -13.41
C ALA A 233 9.31 -9.95 -13.02
N ALA A 234 9.01 -9.79 -11.72
CA ALA A 234 7.73 -9.26 -11.26
C ALA A 234 7.52 -7.80 -11.68
N VAL A 235 8.55 -6.96 -11.62
CA VAL A 235 8.52 -5.57 -12.11
C VAL A 235 8.29 -5.53 -13.62
N ASP A 236 8.99 -6.37 -14.38
CA ASP A 236 8.81 -6.46 -15.84
C ASP A 236 7.37 -6.90 -16.16
N ALA A 237 6.86 -7.95 -15.51
CA ALA A 237 5.48 -8.42 -15.69
C ALA A 237 4.42 -7.36 -15.31
N PHE A 238 4.71 -6.53 -14.31
CA PHE A 238 3.85 -5.40 -13.95
C PHE A 238 3.78 -4.38 -15.10
N PHE A 239 4.91 -3.94 -15.63
CA PHE A 239 4.94 -2.96 -16.72
C PHE A 239 4.40 -3.51 -18.04
N ASP A 240 4.60 -4.79 -18.32
CA ASP A 240 4.06 -5.44 -19.52
C ASP A 240 2.52 -5.47 -19.51
N GLN A 241 1.90 -5.65 -18.34
CA GLN A 241 0.45 -5.75 -18.21
C GLN A 241 -0.25 -4.42 -17.86
N LEU A 242 0.47 -3.44 -17.30
CA LEU A 242 -0.10 -2.18 -16.82
C LEU A 242 -0.87 -1.39 -17.90
N PRO A 243 -0.39 -1.27 -19.16
CA PRO A 243 -1.14 -0.55 -20.20
C PRO A 243 -2.51 -1.16 -20.50
N GLU A 244 -2.58 -2.49 -20.58
CA GLU A 244 -3.84 -3.20 -20.82
C GLU A 244 -4.77 -3.09 -19.62
N ARG A 245 -4.27 -3.31 -18.39
CA ARG A 245 -5.07 -3.29 -17.17
C ARG A 245 -5.60 -1.91 -16.82
N SER A 246 -4.79 -0.87 -16.96
CA SER A 246 -5.22 0.50 -16.69
C SER A 246 -6.05 1.11 -17.85
N GLY A 247 -5.80 0.69 -19.08
CA GLY A 247 -6.35 1.33 -20.29
C GLY A 247 -5.80 2.75 -20.51
N LEU A 248 -4.73 3.14 -19.83
CA LEU A 248 -4.17 4.49 -19.86
C LEU A 248 -2.79 4.51 -20.52
N SER A 249 -2.48 5.63 -21.20
CA SER A 249 -1.11 5.89 -21.68
C SER A 249 -0.16 6.20 -20.51
N PRO A 250 1.15 5.99 -20.67
CA PRO A 250 2.14 6.30 -19.62
C PRO A 250 2.07 7.72 -19.09
N SER A 251 1.72 8.71 -19.91
CA SER A 251 1.59 10.12 -19.50
C SER A 251 0.42 10.39 -18.53
N LYS A 252 -0.51 9.46 -18.39
CA LYS A 252 -1.65 9.51 -17.47
C LYS A 252 -1.45 8.66 -16.22
N ILE A 253 -0.30 8.05 -16.10
CA ILE A 253 0.07 7.19 -14.96
C ILE A 253 1.23 7.83 -14.20
N LEU A 254 1.05 7.95 -12.89
CA LEU A 254 2.04 8.48 -11.96
C LEU A 254 2.52 7.37 -11.03
N LEU A 255 3.82 7.17 -10.92
CA LEU A 255 4.44 6.19 -10.04
C LEU A 255 5.12 6.92 -8.88
N ILE A 256 4.70 6.64 -7.65
CA ILE A 256 5.19 7.29 -6.43
C ILE A 256 6.01 6.27 -5.69
N VAL A 257 7.33 6.46 -5.62
CA VAL A 257 8.25 5.50 -5.02
C VAL A 257 8.69 6.00 -3.64
N ASP A 258 8.43 5.21 -2.60
CA ASP A 258 8.77 5.55 -1.22
C ASP A 258 10.29 5.75 -1.02
N GLY A 259 10.66 6.49 0.04
CA GLY A 259 12.03 6.72 0.46
C GLY A 259 12.55 5.67 1.45
N MET A 260 13.85 5.44 1.42
CA MET A 260 14.55 4.56 2.37
C MET A 260 14.80 5.30 3.68
N ARG A 261 13.96 5.08 4.68
CA ARG A 261 13.95 5.86 5.93
C ARG A 261 15.26 5.85 6.71
N PRO A 262 16.02 4.75 6.86
CA PRO A 262 17.31 4.79 7.53
C PRO A 262 18.25 5.83 6.93
N ASP A 263 18.28 5.95 5.61
CA ASP A 263 19.12 6.90 4.88
C ASP A 263 18.59 8.34 4.96
N LEU A 264 17.27 8.51 5.13
CA LEU A 264 16.65 9.82 5.27
C LEU A 264 17.14 10.54 6.53
N TYR A 265 17.42 9.78 7.59
CA TYR A 265 17.77 10.30 8.92
C TYR A 265 19.27 10.26 9.22
N ALA A 266 20.09 9.72 8.34
CA ALA A 266 21.53 9.68 8.51
C ALA A 266 22.16 11.08 8.43
N ASN A 267 23.00 11.43 9.43
CA ASN A 267 23.58 12.77 9.51
C ASN A 267 24.68 13.04 8.45
N ASP A 268 25.30 12.01 7.88
CA ASP A 268 26.52 12.14 7.09
C ASP A 268 26.35 11.79 5.60
N GLY A 269 25.11 11.68 5.09
CA GLY A 269 24.88 11.21 3.72
C GLY A 269 25.38 9.79 3.48
N MET A 270 25.77 9.07 4.55
CA MET A 270 26.09 7.64 4.49
C MET A 270 24.80 6.87 4.22
N THR A 271 24.80 6.21 3.11
CA THR A 271 23.71 5.35 2.66
C THR A 271 23.79 4.02 3.41
N ILE A 272 23.17 3.94 4.60
CA ILE A 272 23.11 2.71 5.41
C ILE A 272 22.38 1.60 4.67
N ALA A 273 21.41 1.95 3.83
CA ALA A 273 20.61 1.01 3.04
C ALA A 273 21.14 0.82 1.61
N ARG A 274 22.27 1.43 1.24
CA ARG A 274 22.83 1.30 -0.13
C ARG A 274 23.18 -0.16 -0.44
N GLY A 275 22.67 -0.66 -1.57
CA GLY A 275 22.83 -2.05 -1.96
C GLY A 275 21.89 -3.02 -1.21
N SER A 276 20.99 -2.53 -0.34
CA SER A 276 19.92 -3.35 0.23
C SER A 276 18.94 -3.78 -0.85
N TYR A 277 18.13 -4.79 -0.54
CA TYR A 277 17.11 -5.29 -1.46
C TYR A 277 16.20 -4.16 -1.99
N PHE A 278 15.66 -3.32 -1.11
CA PHE A 278 14.77 -2.23 -1.53
C PHE A 278 15.51 -1.18 -2.36
N ASP A 279 16.75 -0.84 -2.02
CA ASP A 279 17.57 0.09 -2.83
C ASP A 279 17.73 -0.40 -4.27
N LEU A 280 18.12 -1.67 -4.44
CA LEU A 280 18.32 -2.28 -5.75
C LEU A 280 17.03 -2.37 -6.56
N MET A 281 15.93 -2.77 -5.90
CA MET A 281 14.64 -2.91 -6.58
C MET A 281 14.00 -1.57 -6.90
N ARG A 282 14.14 -0.59 -6.03
CA ARG A 282 13.69 0.79 -6.24
C ARG A 282 14.37 1.41 -7.46
N HIS A 283 15.69 1.28 -7.57
CA HIS A 283 16.43 1.76 -8.74
C HIS A 283 16.00 1.05 -10.02
N TYR A 284 15.91 -0.28 -9.99
CA TYR A 284 15.44 -1.06 -11.14
C TYR A 284 14.04 -0.64 -11.60
N PHE A 285 13.10 -0.49 -10.65
CA PHE A 285 11.73 -0.07 -10.95
C PHE A 285 11.69 1.31 -11.61
N MET A 286 12.41 2.30 -11.04
CA MET A 286 12.45 3.66 -11.60
C MET A 286 13.13 3.71 -12.97
N GLU A 287 14.20 2.93 -13.18
CA GLU A 287 14.86 2.81 -14.48
C GLU A 287 13.90 2.27 -15.55
N ARG A 288 13.19 1.16 -15.25
CA ARG A 288 12.19 0.58 -16.14
C ARG A 288 11.05 1.55 -16.44
N ALA A 289 10.50 2.19 -15.41
CA ALA A 289 9.45 3.19 -15.55
C ALA A 289 9.86 4.36 -16.45
N THR A 290 11.07 4.89 -16.25
CA THR A 290 11.63 5.98 -17.06
C THR A 290 11.79 5.57 -18.53
N ALA A 291 12.35 4.37 -18.78
CA ALA A 291 12.52 3.85 -20.14
C ALA A 291 11.19 3.67 -20.88
N LEU A 292 10.10 3.40 -20.16
CA LEU A 292 8.74 3.24 -20.70
C LEU A 292 7.93 4.55 -20.74
N GLY A 293 8.51 5.67 -20.31
CA GLY A 293 7.91 7.00 -20.38
C GLY A 293 6.87 7.31 -19.30
N TYR A 294 6.86 6.56 -18.20
CA TYR A 294 6.00 6.86 -17.05
C TYR A 294 6.52 8.07 -16.26
N GLN A 295 5.61 8.80 -15.63
CA GLN A 295 5.98 9.84 -14.68
C GLN A 295 6.30 9.23 -13.31
N ILE A 296 7.37 9.71 -12.67
CA ILE A 296 7.84 9.19 -11.39
C ILE A 296 7.97 10.35 -10.41
N ILE A 297 7.48 10.14 -9.19
CA ILE A 297 7.81 10.91 -8.01
C ILE A 297 8.69 10.04 -7.13
N ASP A 298 9.97 10.39 -7.04
CA ASP A 298 10.89 9.83 -6.07
C ASP A 298 10.74 10.58 -4.74
N MET A 299 10.21 9.89 -3.71
CA MET A 299 10.03 10.50 -2.39
C MET A 299 11.33 10.62 -1.59
N GLN A 300 12.41 9.92 -1.98
CA GLN A 300 13.70 10.00 -1.26
C GLN A 300 14.23 11.44 -1.14
N PRO A 301 14.42 12.21 -2.22
CA PRO A 301 14.90 13.58 -2.13
C PRO A 301 13.89 14.52 -1.45
N VAL A 302 12.58 14.30 -1.61
CA VAL A 302 11.53 15.10 -0.98
C VAL A 302 11.61 14.99 0.54
N PHE A 303 11.57 13.76 1.04
CA PHE A 303 11.67 13.47 2.48
C PHE A 303 13.03 13.92 3.04
N GLN A 304 14.13 13.66 2.34
CA GLN A 304 15.46 14.04 2.78
C GLN A 304 15.62 15.56 2.92
N SER A 305 15.11 16.33 1.95
CA SER A 305 15.13 17.80 2.00
C SER A 305 14.34 18.32 3.20
N HIS A 306 13.12 17.82 3.41
CA HIS A 306 12.28 18.22 4.52
C HIS A 306 12.92 17.86 5.89
N TYR A 307 13.45 16.64 6.03
CA TYR A 307 14.10 16.23 7.26
C TYR A 307 15.35 17.05 7.59
N ARG A 308 16.15 17.41 6.59
CA ARG A 308 17.32 18.29 6.80
C ARG A 308 16.94 19.63 7.39
N GLN A 309 15.81 20.20 6.95
CA GLN A 309 15.34 21.52 7.37
C GLN A 309 14.59 21.47 8.72
N HIS A 310 13.75 20.47 8.94
CA HIS A 310 12.78 20.46 10.04
C HIS A 310 13.05 19.39 11.08
N LYS A 311 13.91 18.40 10.80
CA LYS A 311 14.22 17.27 11.70
C LYS A 311 13.00 16.47 12.16
N GLN A 312 11.90 16.49 11.37
CA GLN A 312 10.67 15.76 11.64
C GLN A 312 10.68 14.44 10.88
N ARG A 313 10.26 13.37 11.54
CA ARG A 313 10.15 12.03 10.96
C ARG A 313 8.81 11.86 10.25
N PHE A 314 8.76 10.92 9.29
CA PHE A 314 7.63 10.66 8.42
C PHE A 314 6.86 9.39 8.79
N GLU A 315 7.31 8.68 9.81
CA GLU A 315 6.69 7.49 10.38
C GLU A 315 6.41 7.70 11.88
N PHE A 316 5.68 6.75 12.45
CA PHE A 316 5.41 6.71 13.89
C PHE A 316 6.56 6.01 14.62
N PRO A 317 6.75 6.25 15.92
CA PRO A 317 7.78 5.56 16.71
C PRO A 317 7.62 4.04 16.76
N THR A 318 6.37 3.55 16.63
CA THR A 318 6.00 2.14 16.78
C THR A 318 5.49 1.50 15.48
N ASP A 319 5.42 2.29 14.38
CA ASP A 319 4.89 1.83 13.10
C ASP A 319 5.63 2.52 11.94
N ALA A 320 6.08 1.75 10.96
CA ALA A 320 6.89 2.26 9.84
C ALA A 320 6.08 2.93 8.72
N HIS A 321 4.75 2.92 8.78
CA HIS A 321 3.92 3.61 7.80
C HIS A 321 4.05 5.13 7.92
N TRP A 322 3.69 5.84 6.85
CA TRP A 322 3.67 7.30 6.89
C TRP A 322 2.72 7.82 7.95
N ASN A 323 3.19 8.78 8.74
CA ASN A 323 2.37 9.61 9.60
C ASN A 323 1.69 10.73 8.78
N GLU A 324 0.92 11.61 9.42
CA GLU A 324 0.23 12.72 8.76
C GLU A 324 1.18 13.60 7.92
N LEU A 325 2.42 13.82 8.39
CA LEU A 325 3.41 14.59 7.66
C LEU A 325 3.87 13.87 6.41
N GLY A 326 4.12 12.55 6.49
CA GLY A 326 4.48 11.72 5.34
C GLY A 326 3.39 11.79 4.27
N HIS A 327 2.13 11.56 4.64
CA HIS A 327 0.98 11.66 3.74
C HIS A 327 0.84 13.05 3.11
N LYS A 328 1.03 14.11 3.92
CA LYS A 328 0.97 15.49 3.41
C LYS A 328 2.03 15.76 2.35
N LEU A 329 3.28 15.36 2.57
CA LEU A 329 4.36 15.58 1.61
C LEU A 329 4.14 14.80 0.31
N VAL A 330 3.58 13.59 0.40
CA VAL A 330 3.21 12.81 -0.79
C VAL A 330 2.06 13.49 -1.53
N ALA A 331 1.02 13.96 -0.84
CA ALA A 331 -0.07 14.71 -1.45
C ALA A 331 0.44 15.98 -2.16
N ASP A 332 1.31 16.75 -1.51
CA ASP A 332 1.92 17.95 -2.07
C ASP A 332 2.76 17.64 -3.33
N ALA A 333 3.48 16.51 -3.33
CA ALA A 333 4.27 16.07 -4.49
C ALA A 333 3.39 15.60 -5.65
N ILE A 334 2.29 14.89 -5.37
CA ILE A 334 1.29 14.51 -6.39
C ILE A 334 0.69 15.76 -7.04
N GLU A 335 0.26 16.74 -6.24
CA GLU A 335 -0.33 17.99 -6.70
C GLU A 335 0.61 18.77 -7.63
N GLN A 336 1.92 18.71 -7.37
CA GLN A 336 2.94 19.37 -8.18
C GLN A 336 3.30 18.60 -9.45
N SER A 337 2.86 17.36 -9.63
CA SER A 337 3.16 16.55 -10.80
C SER A 337 2.47 17.07 -12.07
N ALA A 338 3.06 16.82 -13.23
CA ALA A 338 2.45 17.21 -14.50
C ALA A 338 1.16 16.43 -14.76
N THR A 339 1.11 15.14 -14.41
CA THR A 339 -0.11 14.32 -14.53
C THR A 339 -1.28 14.95 -13.78
N PHE A 340 -1.07 15.33 -12.52
CA PHE A 340 -2.11 15.92 -11.67
C PHE A 340 -2.55 17.30 -12.19
N ARG A 341 -1.59 18.18 -12.47
CA ARG A 341 -1.90 19.52 -13.00
C ARG A 341 -2.65 19.46 -14.32
N ASN A 342 -2.26 18.58 -15.24
CA ASN A 342 -2.95 18.43 -16.52
C ASN A 342 -4.38 17.90 -16.35
N LEU A 343 -4.63 17.08 -15.32
CA LEU A 343 -5.96 16.55 -15.03
C LEU A 343 -6.91 17.64 -14.50
N PHE A 344 -6.44 18.43 -13.53
CA PHE A 344 -7.27 19.40 -12.79
C PHE A 344 -7.08 20.86 -13.22
N SER A 345 -6.35 21.11 -14.31
CA SER A 345 -6.19 22.48 -14.88
C SER A 345 -7.25 22.88 -15.88
N ARG A 346 -8.26 22.03 -16.10
CA ARG A 346 -9.36 22.27 -17.04
C ARG A 346 -10.49 23.06 -16.43
#